data_3482ed15ca37e487a5194657f8695336
#
_entry.id   3482ed15ca37e487a5194657f8695336
#
_cell.length_a   1.000
_cell.length_b   1.000
_cell.length_c   1.000
_cell.angle_alpha   90.00
_cell.angle_beta   90.00
_cell.angle_gamma   90.00
#
_symmetry.space_group_name_H-M   'P 1'
#
loop_
_entity.id
_entity.type
_entity.pdbx_description
1 polymer ?
#
loop_
_entity_poly.entity_id
_entity_poly.type
_entity_poly.pdbx_seq_one_letter_code
_entity_poly.pdbx_strand_id
1 'polypeptide(L)'
;MKIILLAVGTKMPGWVQEGFNDYQKRFPSEMKLVLEEIPPVKRNGKGSEEKAKELEAKLILEALPKKAYIIALDERGRQYTSLEMGQKVGSWQSLGMDVVLIVGGPNGLTDEIRQKANEMWSLSKLTLPHPLVRVFLAETIYRGYSIYANLPYHRA
;
A
#
# COMPACT_ATOMS: atom_id res chain seq x y z
N MET A 1 -6.89 -6.90 -13.38
CA MET A 1 -6.40 -5.64 -12.81
C MET A 1 -5.25 -5.93 -11.85
N LYS A 2 -4.46 -4.92 -11.55
CA LYS A 2 -3.35 -5.04 -10.62
C LYS A 2 -3.65 -4.26 -9.35
N ILE A 3 -3.19 -4.80 -8.24
CA ILE A 3 -3.14 -4.07 -6.96
C ILE A 3 -1.66 -3.75 -6.78
N ILE A 4 -1.32 -2.48 -6.91
CA ILE A 4 0.07 -2.02 -6.88
C ILE A 4 0.38 -1.43 -5.52
N LEU A 5 1.30 -2.05 -4.79
CA LEU A 5 1.85 -1.45 -3.58
C LEU A 5 3.03 -0.58 -4.00
N LEU A 6 2.83 0.73 -3.96
CA LEU A 6 3.84 1.72 -4.31
C LEU A 6 4.46 2.24 -3.03
N ALA A 7 5.68 1.81 -2.74
CA ALA A 7 6.31 2.02 -1.44
C ALA A 7 7.64 2.75 -1.56
N VAL A 8 7.84 3.76 -0.71
CA VAL A 8 9.12 4.46 -0.62
C VAL A 8 10.07 3.62 0.23
N GLY A 9 11.15 3.19 -0.37
CA GLY A 9 12.18 2.38 0.28
C GLY A 9 12.62 1.22 -0.59
N THR A 10 13.88 0.85 -0.42
CA THR A 10 14.50 -0.27 -1.13
C THR A 10 15.30 -1.10 -0.15
N LYS A 11 15.84 -2.21 -0.59
CA LYS A 11 16.75 -3.06 0.21
C LYS A 11 16.13 -3.53 1.53
N MET A 12 14.89 -4.01 1.45
CA MET A 12 14.22 -4.56 2.63
C MET A 12 14.91 -5.85 3.12
N PRO A 13 14.84 -6.15 4.43
CA PRO A 13 15.35 -7.41 4.95
C PRO A 13 14.74 -8.62 4.25
N GLY A 14 15.48 -9.74 4.25
CA GLY A 14 15.01 -10.96 3.58
C GLY A 14 13.66 -11.46 4.06
N TRP A 15 13.37 -11.35 5.35
CA TRP A 15 12.08 -11.81 5.90
C TRP A 15 10.90 -10.98 5.35
N VAL A 16 11.13 -9.71 5.01
CA VAL A 16 10.11 -8.86 4.40
C VAL A 16 9.81 -9.34 2.99
N GLN A 17 10.86 -9.60 2.21
CA GLN A 17 10.71 -10.10 0.85
C GLN A 17 10.01 -11.46 0.83
N GLU A 18 10.42 -12.35 1.72
CA GLU A 18 9.80 -13.68 1.84
C GLU A 18 8.33 -13.58 2.25
N GLY A 19 8.03 -12.77 3.28
CA GLY A 19 6.66 -12.60 3.77
C GLY A 19 5.76 -11.97 2.73
N PHE A 20 6.22 -10.92 2.07
CA PHE A 20 5.46 -10.29 1.00
C PHE A 20 5.22 -11.27 -0.16
N ASN A 21 6.26 -11.95 -0.61
CA ASN A 21 6.17 -12.90 -1.73
C ASN A 21 5.26 -14.07 -1.41
N ASP A 22 5.23 -14.52 -0.16
CA ASP A 22 4.35 -15.60 0.26
C ASP A 22 2.87 -15.26 0.04
N TYR A 23 2.48 -14.02 0.32
CA TYR A 23 1.11 -13.57 0.05
C TYR A 23 0.91 -13.20 -1.41
N GLN A 24 1.89 -12.56 -2.03
CA GLN A 24 1.81 -12.13 -3.43
C GLN A 24 1.44 -13.29 -4.36
N LYS A 25 2.09 -14.43 -4.18
CA LYS A 25 1.88 -15.60 -5.05
C LYS A 25 0.51 -16.25 -4.90
N ARG A 26 -0.24 -15.92 -3.84
CA ARG A 26 -1.56 -16.49 -3.60
C ARG A 26 -2.67 -15.77 -4.35
N PHE A 27 -2.39 -14.61 -4.95
CA PHE A 27 -3.39 -13.85 -5.68
C PHE A 27 -3.63 -14.46 -7.06
N PRO A 28 -4.88 -14.39 -7.56
CA PRO A 28 -5.21 -14.93 -8.88
C PRO A 28 -4.72 -14.03 -10.01
N SER A 29 -4.71 -14.54 -11.23
CA SER A 29 -4.26 -13.76 -12.39
C SER A 29 -5.12 -12.53 -12.67
N GLU A 30 -6.39 -12.55 -12.32
CA GLU A 30 -7.31 -11.43 -12.54
C GLU A 30 -7.16 -10.33 -11.49
N MET A 31 -6.40 -10.57 -10.40
CA MET A 31 -6.18 -9.59 -9.35
C MET A 31 -4.76 -9.79 -8.78
N LYS A 32 -3.77 -9.34 -9.51
CA LYS A 32 -2.36 -9.53 -9.12
C LYS A 32 -1.89 -8.46 -8.16
N LEU A 33 -1.18 -8.87 -7.11
CA LEU A 33 -0.48 -7.96 -6.22
C LEU A 33 0.92 -7.71 -6.76
N VAL A 34 1.28 -6.44 -6.94
CA VAL A 34 2.56 -6.02 -7.49
C VAL A 34 3.23 -5.04 -6.53
N LEU A 35 4.53 -5.17 -6.34
CA LEU A 35 5.31 -4.22 -5.54
C LEU A 35 6.13 -3.34 -6.48
N GLU A 36 5.96 -2.01 -6.33
CA GLU A 36 6.82 -1.03 -6.99
C GLU A 36 7.50 -0.22 -5.91
N GLU A 37 8.83 -0.16 -5.94
CA GLU A 37 9.61 0.57 -4.96
C GLU A 37 10.09 1.90 -5.50
N ILE A 38 9.98 2.93 -4.67
CA ILE A 38 10.52 4.26 -4.94
C ILE A 38 11.80 4.39 -4.11
N PRO A 39 12.94 4.71 -4.73
CA PRO A 39 14.17 4.93 -3.97
C PRO A 39 13.99 6.03 -2.93
N PRO A 40 14.41 5.81 -1.68
CA PRO A 40 14.28 6.85 -0.67
C PRO A 40 15.25 7.99 -0.97
N VAL A 41 14.81 9.22 -0.71
CA VAL A 41 15.66 10.39 -0.87
C VAL A 41 16.48 10.56 0.40
N LYS A 42 17.77 10.83 0.23
CA LYS A 42 18.70 10.95 1.34
C LYS A 42 18.39 12.17 2.22
N ARG A 43 18.38 11.94 3.53
CA ARG A 43 18.15 13.00 4.52
C ARG A 43 19.46 13.37 5.18
N ASN A 44 19.99 14.54 4.83
CA ASN A 44 21.28 15.04 5.33
C ASN A 44 21.09 16.37 6.07
N GLY A 45 21.15 16.35 7.40
CA GLY A 45 21.12 17.56 8.21
C GLY A 45 19.72 18.11 8.48
N LYS A 46 19.67 19.23 9.20
CA LYS A 46 18.42 19.90 9.57
C LYS A 46 17.69 20.45 8.35
N GLY A 47 16.39 20.26 8.31
CA GLY A 47 15.54 20.77 7.23
C GLY A 47 15.51 19.89 5.97
N SER A 48 16.37 18.86 5.90
CA SER A 48 16.41 17.98 4.75
C SER A 48 15.21 17.02 4.70
N GLU A 49 14.55 16.78 5.82
CA GLU A 49 13.42 15.86 5.92
C GLU A 49 12.24 16.30 5.06
N GLU A 50 11.87 17.57 5.15
CA GLU A 50 10.76 18.13 4.39
C GLU A 50 11.07 18.11 2.90
N LYS A 51 12.28 18.51 2.53
CA LYS A 51 12.72 18.50 1.13
C LYS A 51 12.77 17.08 0.57
N ALA A 52 13.26 16.12 1.35
CA ALA A 52 13.30 14.71 0.95
C ALA A 52 11.89 14.17 0.72
N LYS A 53 10.97 14.50 1.63
CA LYS A 53 9.57 14.11 1.55
C LYS A 53 8.91 14.66 0.28
N GLU A 54 9.19 15.91 -0.08
CA GLU A 54 8.67 16.54 -1.29
C GLU A 54 9.22 15.87 -2.56
N LEU A 55 10.50 15.53 -2.57
CA LEU A 55 11.12 14.83 -3.70
C LEU A 55 10.57 13.42 -3.86
N GLU A 56 10.34 12.73 -2.75
CA GLU A 56 9.71 11.41 -2.75
C GLU A 56 8.28 11.50 -3.30
N ALA A 57 7.54 12.54 -2.91
CA ALA A 57 6.19 12.77 -3.41
C ALA A 57 6.19 12.95 -4.94
N LYS A 58 7.16 13.68 -5.47
CA LYS A 58 7.30 13.87 -6.91
C LYS A 58 7.53 12.52 -7.62
N LEU A 59 8.41 11.68 -7.08
CA LEU A 59 8.67 10.36 -7.64
C LEU A 59 7.43 9.48 -7.58
N ILE A 60 6.67 9.54 -6.48
CA ILE A 60 5.42 8.81 -6.35
C ILE A 60 4.43 9.23 -7.44
N LEU A 61 4.24 10.55 -7.62
CA LEU A 61 3.31 11.07 -8.62
C LEU A 61 3.70 10.64 -10.03
N GLU A 62 5.00 10.65 -10.34
CA GLU A 62 5.50 10.22 -11.64
C GLU A 62 5.28 8.71 -11.88
N ALA A 63 5.27 7.91 -10.81
CA ALA A 63 5.09 6.47 -10.91
C ALA A 63 3.62 6.04 -11.01
N LEU A 64 2.68 6.94 -10.72
CA LEU A 64 1.25 6.61 -10.77
C LEU A 64 0.79 6.37 -12.21
N PRO A 65 -0.01 5.31 -12.46
CA PRO A 65 -0.67 5.16 -13.76
C PRO A 65 -1.58 6.34 -14.05
N LYS A 66 -1.83 6.62 -15.32
CA LYS A 66 -2.73 7.71 -15.73
C LYS A 66 -4.13 7.53 -15.16
N LYS A 67 -4.59 6.30 -15.07
CA LYS A 67 -5.91 5.96 -14.55
C LYS A 67 -5.75 4.90 -13.47
N ALA A 68 -5.96 5.29 -12.23
CA ALA A 68 -5.83 4.39 -11.09
C ALA A 68 -6.72 4.84 -9.94
N TYR A 69 -7.17 3.88 -9.15
CA TYR A 69 -7.82 4.17 -7.87
C TYR A 69 -6.74 4.21 -6.80
N ILE A 70 -6.57 5.36 -6.17
CA ILE A 70 -5.41 5.63 -5.30
C ILE A 70 -5.83 5.60 -3.84
N ILE A 71 -5.12 4.81 -3.05
CA ILE A 71 -5.31 4.68 -1.61
C ILE A 71 -4.00 5.07 -0.93
N ALA A 72 -4.05 6.10 -0.08
CA ALA A 72 -2.88 6.53 0.68
C ALA A 72 -2.92 5.90 2.07
N LEU A 73 -1.81 5.29 2.48
CA LEU A 73 -1.65 4.77 3.85
C LEU A 73 -1.22 5.94 4.74
N ASP A 74 -2.07 6.30 5.70
CA ASP A 74 -1.85 7.44 6.57
C ASP A 74 -2.56 7.19 7.90
N GLU A 75 -1.93 7.58 9.01
CA GLU A 75 -2.51 7.38 10.35
C GLU A 75 -3.85 8.07 10.54
N ARG A 76 -4.12 9.12 9.73
CA ARG A 76 -5.39 9.85 9.76
C ARG A 76 -6.48 9.16 8.97
N GLY A 77 -6.16 8.08 8.29
CA GLY A 77 -7.08 7.37 7.44
C GLY A 77 -8.10 6.56 8.21
N ARG A 78 -9.06 6.04 7.47
CA ARG A 78 -10.11 5.19 8.02
C ARG A 78 -9.57 3.79 8.31
N GLN A 79 -10.03 3.21 9.42
CA GLN A 79 -9.76 1.81 9.76
C GLN A 79 -10.93 0.94 9.33
N TYR A 80 -10.64 -0.29 8.95
CA TYR A 80 -11.64 -1.24 8.46
C TYR A 80 -11.51 -2.56 9.21
N THR A 81 -12.65 -3.23 9.38
CA THR A 81 -12.66 -4.63 9.82
C THR A 81 -12.26 -5.51 8.65
N SER A 82 -11.91 -6.76 8.93
CA SER A 82 -11.59 -7.72 7.86
C SER A 82 -12.77 -7.95 6.92
N LEU A 83 -14.00 -7.96 7.44
CA LEU A 83 -15.20 -8.09 6.63
C LEU A 83 -15.39 -6.90 5.70
N GLU A 84 -15.20 -5.68 6.20
CA GLU A 84 -15.26 -4.47 5.38
C GLU A 84 -14.18 -4.50 4.31
N MET A 85 -12.99 -5.01 4.64
CA MET A 85 -11.91 -5.15 3.68
C MET A 85 -12.29 -6.12 2.56
N GLY A 86 -12.99 -7.19 2.88
CA GLY A 86 -13.51 -8.11 1.88
C GLY A 86 -14.45 -7.44 0.90
N GLN A 87 -15.34 -6.58 1.38
CA GLN A 87 -16.24 -5.81 0.55
C GLN A 87 -15.47 -4.84 -0.37
N LYS A 88 -14.45 -4.17 0.18
CA LYS A 88 -13.63 -3.25 -0.61
C LYS A 88 -12.86 -3.97 -1.72
N VAL A 89 -12.15 -5.02 -1.38
CA VAL A 89 -11.37 -5.78 -2.35
C VAL A 89 -12.27 -6.33 -3.45
N GLY A 90 -13.44 -6.83 -3.06
CA GLY A 90 -14.41 -7.32 -4.04
C GLY A 90 -14.90 -6.22 -4.99
N SER A 91 -15.08 -5.00 -4.49
CA SER A 91 -15.55 -3.88 -5.31
C SER A 91 -14.52 -3.42 -6.35
N TRP A 92 -13.23 -3.70 -6.12
CA TRP A 92 -12.18 -3.23 -7.02
C TRP A 92 -12.27 -3.83 -8.41
N GLN A 93 -12.79 -5.05 -8.54
CA GLN A 93 -12.92 -5.69 -9.86
C GLN A 93 -13.82 -4.92 -10.82
N SER A 94 -14.79 -4.19 -10.30
CA SER A 94 -15.72 -3.41 -11.12
C SER A 94 -15.27 -1.99 -11.42
N LEU A 95 -14.09 -1.56 -10.89
CA LEU A 95 -13.59 -0.20 -11.12
C LEU A 95 -13.09 0.03 -12.55
N GLY A 96 -12.66 -1.03 -13.24
CA GLY A 96 -12.09 -0.89 -14.57
C GLY A 96 -10.72 -0.22 -14.61
N MET A 97 -9.99 -0.22 -13.50
CA MET A 97 -8.67 0.38 -13.38
C MET A 97 -7.86 -0.33 -12.30
N ASP A 98 -6.57 -0.12 -12.31
CA ASP A 98 -5.70 -0.65 -11.27
C ASP A 98 -5.89 0.10 -9.96
N VAL A 99 -5.60 -0.56 -8.85
CA VAL A 99 -5.62 0.04 -7.51
C VAL A 99 -4.18 0.23 -7.06
N VAL A 100 -3.86 1.43 -6.59
CA VAL A 100 -2.51 1.76 -6.09
C VAL A 100 -2.61 2.10 -4.61
N LEU A 101 -1.83 1.39 -3.78
CA LEU A 101 -1.72 1.72 -2.36
C LEU A 101 -0.35 2.35 -2.16
N ILE A 102 -0.34 3.57 -1.63
CA ILE A 102 0.90 4.34 -1.45
C ILE A 102 1.36 4.27 0.00
N VAL A 103 2.58 3.80 0.19
CA VAL A 103 3.24 3.75 1.50
C VAL A 103 4.41 4.72 1.47
N GLY A 104 4.37 5.76 2.29
CA GLY A 104 5.39 6.78 2.33
C GLY A 104 6.66 6.34 3.05
N GLY A 105 7.68 7.20 2.98
CA GLY A 105 8.94 7.01 3.68
C GLY A 105 8.85 7.40 5.15
N PRO A 106 10.02 7.64 5.79
CA PRO A 106 10.08 7.87 7.24
C PRO A 106 9.24 9.04 7.75
N ASN A 107 9.03 10.05 6.93
CA ASN A 107 8.29 11.26 7.31
C ASN A 107 6.85 11.27 6.79
N GLY A 108 6.37 10.15 6.28
CA GLY A 108 5.02 10.00 5.77
C GLY A 108 4.82 10.61 4.39
N LEU A 109 3.58 10.94 4.08
CA LEU A 109 3.17 11.47 2.78
C LEU A 109 2.91 12.98 2.87
N THR A 110 3.04 13.65 1.73
CA THR A 110 2.72 15.09 1.63
C THR A 110 1.20 15.29 1.53
N ASP A 111 0.76 16.52 1.78
CA ASP A 111 -0.64 16.90 1.59
C ASP A 111 -1.07 16.71 0.13
N GLU A 112 -0.17 16.99 -0.81
CA GLU A 112 -0.45 16.81 -2.23
C GLU A 112 -0.81 15.36 -2.57
N ILE A 113 -0.05 14.40 -2.02
CA ILE A 113 -0.35 12.98 -2.21
C ILE A 113 -1.69 12.61 -1.57
N ARG A 114 -1.92 13.08 -0.33
CA ARG A 114 -3.18 12.80 0.38
C ARG A 114 -4.39 13.34 -0.39
N GLN A 115 -4.28 14.53 -0.96
CA GLN A 115 -5.35 15.14 -1.76
C GLN A 115 -5.59 14.42 -3.07
N LYS A 116 -4.55 13.83 -3.65
CA LYS A 116 -4.64 13.04 -4.88
C LYS A 116 -5.35 11.71 -4.64
N ALA A 117 -5.27 11.17 -3.43
CA ALA A 117 -5.83 9.86 -3.11
C ALA A 117 -7.36 9.89 -3.08
N ASN A 118 -7.95 8.78 -3.53
CA ASN A 118 -9.39 8.57 -3.44
C ASN A 118 -9.81 8.16 -2.03
N GLU A 119 -8.93 7.49 -1.31
CA GLU A 119 -9.14 7.08 0.07
C GLU A 119 -7.84 7.17 0.86
N MET A 120 -7.97 7.31 2.18
CA MET A 120 -6.85 7.14 3.09
C MET A 120 -7.17 6.03 4.06
N TRP A 121 -6.22 5.11 4.23
CA TRP A 121 -6.36 3.99 5.17
C TRP A 121 -5.38 4.11 6.32
N SER A 122 -5.85 3.84 7.52
CA SER A 122 -5.00 3.56 8.67
C SER A 122 -5.09 2.08 8.98
N LEU A 123 -3.96 1.40 9.02
CA LEU A 123 -3.92 -0.03 9.30
C LEU A 123 -4.13 -0.33 10.78
N SER A 124 -3.74 0.60 11.65
CA SER A 124 -3.79 0.41 13.09
C SER A 124 -3.63 1.74 13.80
N LYS A 125 -4.13 1.81 15.03
CA LYS A 125 -3.82 2.93 15.93
C LYS A 125 -2.41 2.82 16.47
N LEU A 126 -1.78 1.65 16.34
CA LEU A 126 -0.38 1.46 16.68
C LEU A 126 0.48 1.93 15.52
N THR A 127 1.68 2.44 15.85
CA THR A 127 2.67 2.77 14.85
C THR A 127 3.37 1.48 14.42
N LEU A 128 3.38 1.21 13.11
CA LEU A 128 4.02 0.02 12.55
C LEU A 128 5.28 0.44 11.79
N PRO A 129 6.41 -0.28 11.95
CA PRO A 129 7.60 0.02 11.14
C PRO A 129 7.34 -0.30 9.67
N HIS A 130 7.93 0.50 8.79
CA HIS A 130 7.71 0.37 7.35
C HIS A 130 7.91 -1.06 6.81
N PRO A 131 8.98 -1.79 7.19
CA PRO A 131 9.14 -3.16 6.68
C PRO A 131 7.95 -4.07 7.01
N LEU A 132 7.43 -3.96 8.23
CA LEU A 132 6.28 -4.75 8.65
C LEU A 132 5.01 -4.33 7.90
N VAL A 133 4.86 -3.05 7.59
CA VAL A 133 3.68 -2.53 6.86
C VAL A 133 3.50 -3.26 5.54
N ARG A 134 4.58 -3.54 4.81
CA ARG A 134 4.49 -4.23 3.53
C ARG A 134 3.88 -5.62 3.66
N VAL A 135 4.35 -6.39 4.64
CA VAL A 135 3.84 -7.75 4.89
C VAL A 135 2.42 -7.70 5.44
N PHE A 136 2.18 -6.81 6.39
CA PHE A 136 0.87 -6.61 6.99
C PHE A 136 -0.17 -6.26 5.92
N LEU A 137 0.17 -5.36 5.03
CA LEU A 137 -0.72 -4.91 3.98
C LEU A 137 -1.00 -6.02 2.96
N ALA A 138 0.03 -6.78 2.56
CA ALA A 138 -0.15 -7.91 1.66
C ALA A 138 -1.09 -8.96 2.27
N GLU A 139 -0.92 -9.27 3.54
CA GLU A 139 -1.80 -10.20 4.27
C GLU A 139 -3.22 -9.63 4.35
N THR A 140 -3.35 -8.36 4.70
CA THR A 140 -4.66 -7.71 4.86
C THR A 140 -5.47 -7.75 3.56
N ILE A 141 -4.83 -7.42 2.44
CA ILE A 141 -5.48 -7.44 1.14
C ILE A 141 -5.82 -8.87 0.72
N TYR A 142 -4.90 -9.81 0.96
CA TYR A 142 -5.19 -11.21 0.65
C TYR A 142 -6.34 -11.75 1.49
N ARG A 143 -6.39 -11.42 2.77
CA ARG A 143 -7.52 -11.80 3.64
C ARG A 143 -8.84 -11.22 3.09
N GLY A 144 -8.82 -9.97 2.66
CA GLY A 144 -9.99 -9.35 2.02
C GLY A 144 -10.41 -10.09 0.76
N TYR A 145 -9.45 -10.44 -0.09
CA TYR A 145 -9.71 -11.24 -1.28
C TYR A 145 -10.29 -12.62 -0.90
N SER A 146 -9.71 -13.26 0.11
CA SER A 146 -10.14 -14.57 0.61
C SER A 146 -11.62 -14.54 1.07
N ILE A 147 -12.01 -13.48 1.76
CA ILE A 147 -13.39 -13.29 2.22
C ILE A 147 -14.32 -13.11 1.00
N TYR A 148 -13.93 -12.23 0.09
CA TYR A 148 -14.71 -11.98 -1.13
C TYR A 148 -14.87 -13.25 -1.97
N ALA A 149 -13.81 -14.01 -2.16
CA ALA A 149 -13.80 -15.22 -2.99
C ALA A 149 -14.27 -16.47 -2.24
N ASN A 150 -14.61 -16.33 -0.97
CA ASN A 150 -15.07 -17.42 -0.12
C ASN A 150 -14.05 -18.57 -0.03
N LEU A 151 -12.80 -18.22 0.18
CA LEU A 151 -11.72 -19.18 0.36
C LEU A 151 -11.56 -19.57 1.83
N PRO A 152 -10.94 -20.71 2.15
CA PRO A 152 -10.80 -21.17 3.54
C PRO A 152 -9.74 -20.43 4.37
N TYR A 153 -8.98 -19.53 3.80
CA TYR A 153 -7.89 -18.83 4.49
C TYR A 153 -8.37 -18.04 5.71
N HIS A 154 -9.46 -17.30 5.56
CA HIS A 154 -10.02 -16.51 6.66
C HIS A 154 -10.91 -17.38 7.53
N ARG A 155 -10.66 -17.37 8.82
CA ARG A 155 -11.42 -18.18 9.77
C ARG A 155 -11.93 -17.39 10.97
N ALA A 156 -11.96 -16.10 10.88
CA ALA A 156 -12.41 -15.28 11.99
C ALA A 156 -13.69 -14.57 11.68
#